data_3ada1431300d7908e22e4d9ed5365f70
#
_entry.id   3ada1431300d7908e22e4d9ed5365f70
#
_cell.length_a   1.000
_cell.length_b   1.000
_cell.length_c   1.000
_cell.angle_alpha   90.00
_cell.angle_beta   90.00
_cell.angle_gamma   90.00
#
_symmetry.space_group_name_H-M   'P 1'
#
loop_
_entity.id
_entity.type
_entity.pdbx_description
1 polymer ?
#
loop_
_entity_poly.entity_id
_entity_poly.type
_entity_poly.pdbx_seq_one_letter_code
_entity_poly.pdbx_strand_id
1 'polypeptide(L)'
;MLRITLTIVGVLVVSILLYPVVYAFLMSIMGREGIFLTSLNQLATYGIDPRRYLDVITDPEFVKSLTTSIIVALLTILVSVLVITPAAYGFSRFRFWGRDSLLYVYLIMSQVGGGFGIMATVALYIFLLRLNAMGVPVLGNMFILPVIYSSGLVPFMTWLLKTYFDSLPKELDEAAFMDGARWSTIVFRVILPASRSALIIITLFSFMSAWGEFILANFLGVSTLAQYIFYTAFGARGLELPARFAANAILFAIPTIVIYVVAQRYIGEAMRMGAVRG
;
A
#
# COMPACT_ATOMS: atom_id res chain seq x y z
N MET A 1 -10.79 38.23 9.10
CA MET A 1 -11.82 37.63 8.23
C MET A 1 -11.24 36.43 7.40
N LEU A 2 -10.22 36.59 6.58
CA LEU A 2 -9.67 35.51 5.73
C LEU A 2 -9.34 34.20 6.50
N ARG A 3 -8.70 34.30 7.67
CA ARG A 3 -8.37 33.11 8.49
C ARG A 3 -9.62 32.35 8.96
N ILE A 4 -10.66 33.07 9.37
CA ILE A 4 -11.92 32.45 9.82
C ILE A 4 -12.62 31.77 8.66
N THR A 5 -12.67 32.42 7.48
CA THR A 5 -13.24 31.83 6.27
C THR A 5 -12.49 30.57 5.86
N LEU A 6 -11.15 30.60 5.85
CA LEU A 6 -10.32 29.43 5.53
C LEU A 6 -10.52 28.29 6.54
N THR A 7 -10.68 28.61 7.82
CA THR A 7 -10.96 27.59 8.86
C THR A 7 -12.33 26.96 8.64
N ILE A 8 -13.37 27.76 8.36
CA ILE A 8 -14.72 27.24 8.09
C ILE A 8 -14.72 26.35 6.86
N VAL A 9 -14.09 26.80 5.76
CA VAL A 9 -13.96 25.99 4.53
C VAL A 9 -13.21 24.70 4.82
N GLY A 10 -12.11 24.76 5.57
CA GLY A 10 -11.34 23.57 5.97
C GLY A 10 -12.17 22.58 6.77
N VAL A 11 -12.94 23.05 7.76
CA VAL A 11 -13.82 22.20 8.57
C VAL A 11 -14.91 21.56 7.71
N LEU A 12 -15.52 22.30 6.78
CA LEU A 12 -16.54 21.78 5.87
C LEU A 12 -15.95 20.68 4.96
N VAL A 13 -14.80 20.93 4.36
CA VAL A 13 -14.12 19.92 3.51
C VAL A 13 -13.79 18.67 4.30
N VAL A 14 -13.21 18.80 5.50
CA VAL A 14 -12.89 17.66 6.36
C VAL A 14 -14.16 16.90 6.77
N SER A 15 -15.24 17.59 7.10
CA SER A 15 -16.51 16.96 7.46
C SER A 15 -17.10 16.14 6.31
N ILE A 16 -17.04 16.67 5.08
CA ILE A 16 -17.51 15.96 3.88
C ILE A 16 -16.64 14.71 3.63
N LEU A 17 -15.32 14.83 3.76
CA LEU A 17 -14.39 13.71 3.56
C LEU A 17 -14.51 12.62 4.65
N LEU A 18 -14.85 13.01 5.89
CA LEU A 18 -15.04 12.07 6.99
C LEU A 18 -16.42 11.41 6.98
N TYR A 19 -17.41 12.00 6.29
CA TYR A 19 -18.77 11.47 6.27
C TYR A 19 -18.86 9.99 5.91
N PRO A 20 -18.21 9.47 4.84
CA PRO A 20 -18.27 8.04 4.51
C PRO A 20 -17.71 7.14 5.62
N VAL A 21 -16.67 7.59 6.32
CA VAL A 21 -16.04 6.83 7.41
C VAL A 21 -16.95 6.79 8.62
N VAL A 22 -17.53 7.93 8.99
CA VAL A 22 -18.52 8.02 10.09
C VAL A 22 -19.76 7.18 9.77
N TYR A 23 -20.26 7.26 8.53
CA TYR A 23 -21.37 6.44 8.08
C TYR A 23 -21.05 4.94 8.18
N ALA A 24 -19.91 4.49 7.67
CA ALA A 24 -19.48 3.10 7.77
C ALA A 24 -19.35 2.65 9.24
N PHE A 25 -18.82 3.50 10.12
CA PHE A 25 -18.72 3.20 11.55
C PHE A 25 -20.10 3.03 12.19
N LEU A 26 -21.02 3.99 11.97
CA LEU A 26 -22.38 3.91 12.51
C LEU A 26 -23.14 2.68 11.96
N MET A 27 -22.95 2.40 10.67
CA MET A 27 -23.51 1.22 10.01
C MET A 27 -22.98 -0.08 10.62
N SER A 28 -21.68 -0.14 10.94
CA SER A 28 -21.03 -1.35 11.46
C SER A 28 -21.53 -1.76 12.85
N ILE A 29 -22.01 -0.81 13.64
CA ILE A 29 -22.53 -1.06 15.01
C ILE A 29 -24.05 -1.14 15.07
N MET A 30 -24.77 -1.01 13.95
CA MET A 30 -26.22 -1.11 13.93
C MET A 30 -26.69 -2.52 14.27
N GLY A 31 -27.63 -2.65 15.24
CA GLY A 31 -28.07 -3.94 15.78
C GLY A 31 -28.84 -4.82 14.79
N ARG A 32 -29.31 -4.26 13.66
CA ARG A 32 -30.04 -5.01 12.63
C ARG A 32 -29.22 -5.15 11.35
N GLU A 33 -29.11 -6.35 10.85
CA GLU A 33 -28.51 -6.68 9.56
C GLU A 33 -29.52 -6.55 8.40
N GLY A 34 -29.04 -6.49 7.17
CA GLY A 34 -29.87 -6.47 5.97
C GLY A 34 -30.53 -5.13 5.65
N ILE A 35 -30.25 -4.07 6.42
CA ILE A 35 -30.82 -2.74 6.24
C ILE A 35 -29.70 -1.70 6.19
N PHE A 36 -29.82 -0.75 5.27
CA PHE A 36 -28.93 0.42 5.23
C PHE A 36 -29.34 1.47 6.27
N LEU A 37 -28.37 2.12 6.87
CA LEU A 37 -28.59 3.25 7.77
C LEU A 37 -29.07 4.47 6.96
N THR A 38 -30.35 4.79 7.02
CA THR A 38 -30.96 5.95 6.33
C THR A 38 -31.24 7.11 7.28
N SER A 39 -31.36 6.84 8.57
CA SER A 39 -31.55 7.87 9.61
C SER A 39 -30.94 7.44 10.95
N LEU A 40 -30.51 8.41 11.76
CA LEU A 40 -29.97 8.13 13.10
C LEU A 40 -31.01 7.50 14.04
N ASN A 41 -32.29 7.74 13.81
CA ASN A 41 -33.37 7.12 14.58
C ASN A 41 -33.36 5.60 14.47
N GLN A 42 -32.83 5.03 13.40
CA GLN A 42 -32.69 3.57 13.25
C GLN A 42 -31.75 2.97 14.29
N LEU A 43 -30.69 3.68 14.69
CA LEU A 43 -29.80 3.23 15.78
C LEU A 43 -30.53 3.16 17.11
N ALA A 44 -31.44 4.09 17.37
CA ALA A 44 -32.29 4.05 18.56
C ALA A 44 -33.34 2.93 18.48
N THR A 45 -33.88 2.66 17.29
CA THR A 45 -34.92 1.64 17.08
C THR A 45 -34.37 0.21 17.10
N TYR A 46 -33.23 -0.03 16.45
CA TYR A 46 -32.66 -1.38 16.27
C TYR A 46 -31.55 -1.68 17.27
N GLY A 47 -31.13 -0.68 18.06
CA GLY A 47 -30.06 -0.79 19.04
C GLY A 47 -28.66 -0.78 18.42
N ILE A 48 -27.68 -0.93 19.29
CA ILE A 48 -26.23 -0.98 18.96
C ILE A 48 -25.70 -2.37 19.31
N ASP A 49 -25.08 -3.04 18.36
CA ASP A 49 -24.45 -4.34 18.56
C ASP A 49 -22.98 -4.34 18.17
N PRO A 50 -22.06 -4.08 19.10
CA PRO A 50 -20.62 -4.11 18.85
C PRO A 50 -20.06 -5.54 18.76
N ARG A 51 -20.85 -6.60 19.14
CA ARG A 51 -20.41 -8.00 19.11
C ARG A 51 -20.06 -8.46 17.71
N ARG A 52 -20.62 -7.80 16.69
CA ARG A 52 -20.31 -8.06 15.28
C ARG A 52 -18.83 -8.01 14.98
N TYR A 53 -18.08 -7.13 15.60
CA TYR A 53 -16.61 -7.09 15.46
C TYR A 53 -15.96 -8.36 15.98
N LEU A 54 -16.46 -8.92 17.10
CA LEU A 54 -15.98 -10.21 17.61
C LEU A 54 -16.33 -11.35 16.64
N ASP A 55 -17.53 -11.35 16.10
CA ASP A 55 -17.97 -12.36 15.13
C ASP A 55 -17.11 -12.35 13.87
N VAL A 56 -16.71 -11.14 13.39
CA VAL A 56 -15.83 -11.01 12.24
C VAL A 56 -14.41 -11.49 12.55
N ILE A 57 -13.79 -11.03 13.66
CA ILE A 57 -12.39 -11.38 13.98
C ILE A 57 -12.22 -12.85 14.40
N THR A 58 -13.30 -13.52 14.78
CA THR A 58 -13.31 -14.96 15.09
C THR A 58 -13.69 -15.84 13.91
N ASP A 59 -14.12 -15.24 12.79
CA ASP A 59 -14.42 -15.96 11.55
C ASP A 59 -13.13 -16.58 10.97
N PRO A 60 -13.05 -17.92 10.81
CA PRO A 60 -11.84 -18.58 10.30
C PRO A 60 -11.41 -18.09 8.91
N GLU A 61 -12.36 -17.74 8.03
CA GLU A 61 -12.06 -17.25 6.69
C GLU A 61 -11.50 -15.82 6.74
N PHE A 62 -12.02 -14.97 7.63
CA PHE A 62 -11.45 -13.66 7.89
C PHE A 62 -10.01 -13.77 8.37
N VAL A 63 -9.75 -14.59 9.39
CA VAL A 63 -8.40 -14.78 9.97
C VAL A 63 -7.42 -15.31 8.92
N LYS A 64 -7.83 -16.28 8.12
CA LYS A 64 -7.02 -16.82 7.01
C LYS A 64 -6.69 -15.73 5.98
N SER A 65 -7.67 -14.97 5.54
CA SER A 65 -7.51 -13.90 4.55
C SER A 65 -6.68 -12.74 5.08
N LEU A 66 -6.84 -12.39 6.36
CA LEU A 66 -6.02 -11.40 7.05
C LEU A 66 -4.55 -11.85 7.10
N THR A 67 -4.31 -13.11 7.49
CA THR A 67 -2.96 -13.68 7.56
C THR A 67 -2.30 -13.66 6.18
N THR A 68 -3.02 -14.08 5.13
CA THR A 68 -2.52 -14.03 3.75
C THR A 68 -2.15 -12.60 3.36
N SER A 69 -3.03 -11.62 3.62
CA SER A 69 -2.74 -10.21 3.30
C SER A 69 -1.52 -9.67 4.05
N ILE A 70 -1.36 -10.00 5.33
CA ILE A 70 -0.18 -9.60 6.11
C ILE A 70 1.09 -10.21 5.52
N ILE A 71 1.10 -11.50 5.20
CA ILE A 71 2.26 -12.17 4.60
C ILE A 71 2.60 -11.52 3.25
N VAL A 72 1.62 -11.33 2.38
CA VAL A 72 1.83 -10.69 1.06
C VAL A 72 2.37 -9.27 1.23
N ALA A 73 1.82 -8.47 2.15
CA ALA A 73 2.28 -7.12 2.40
C ALA A 73 3.72 -7.08 2.93
N LEU A 74 4.07 -7.93 3.91
CA LEU A 74 5.42 -8.00 4.46
C LEU A 74 6.44 -8.48 3.41
N LEU A 75 6.08 -9.46 2.60
CA LEU A 75 6.95 -9.92 1.50
C LEU A 75 7.09 -8.85 0.41
N THR A 76 6.03 -8.10 0.11
CA THR A 76 6.11 -6.97 -0.84
C THR A 76 7.07 -5.90 -0.32
N ILE A 77 7.00 -5.55 0.96
CA ILE A 77 7.94 -4.61 1.58
C ILE A 77 9.38 -5.14 1.46
N LEU A 78 9.60 -6.40 1.83
CA LEU A 78 10.91 -7.02 1.78
C LEU A 78 11.51 -7.02 0.37
N VAL A 79 10.74 -7.50 -0.62
CA VAL A 79 11.18 -7.53 -2.03
C VAL A 79 11.44 -6.13 -2.55
N SER A 80 10.53 -5.18 -2.26
CA SER A 80 10.69 -3.78 -2.67
C SER A 80 12.00 -3.18 -2.11
N VAL A 81 12.26 -3.33 -0.82
CA VAL A 81 13.48 -2.79 -0.19
C VAL A 81 14.72 -3.46 -0.79
N LEU A 82 14.72 -4.78 -0.97
CA LEU A 82 15.85 -5.52 -1.51
C LEU A 82 16.18 -5.18 -2.96
N VAL A 83 15.18 -4.81 -3.77
CA VAL A 83 15.37 -4.46 -5.19
C VAL A 83 15.61 -2.97 -5.38
N ILE A 84 14.79 -2.12 -4.74
CA ILE A 84 14.83 -0.67 -4.93
C ILE A 84 16.11 -0.07 -4.34
N THR A 85 16.56 -0.55 -3.17
CA THR A 85 17.72 0.04 -2.49
C THR A 85 19.01 -0.07 -3.31
N PRO A 86 19.44 -1.26 -3.77
CA PRO A 86 20.64 -1.37 -4.59
C PRO A 86 20.47 -0.71 -5.96
N ALA A 87 19.28 -0.74 -6.56
CA ALA A 87 19.02 -0.03 -7.80
C ALA A 87 19.20 1.49 -7.64
N ALA A 88 18.60 2.10 -6.63
CA ALA A 88 18.73 3.52 -6.33
C ALA A 88 20.19 3.91 -6.02
N TYR A 89 20.90 3.06 -5.27
CA TYR A 89 22.33 3.27 -4.98
C TYR A 89 23.16 3.26 -6.26
N GLY A 90 22.92 2.28 -7.15
CA GLY A 90 23.59 2.20 -8.43
C GLY A 90 23.36 3.43 -9.31
N PHE A 91 22.12 3.90 -9.39
CA PHE A 91 21.79 5.14 -10.11
C PHE A 91 22.31 6.41 -9.44
N SER A 92 22.53 6.42 -8.14
CA SER A 92 23.07 7.59 -7.42
C SER A 92 24.59 7.67 -7.51
N ARG A 93 25.29 6.58 -7.27
CA ARG A 93 26.75 6.57 -7.06
C ARG A 93 27.57 6.22 -8.29
N PHE A 94 27.03 5.34 -9.17
CA PHE A 94 27.79 4.93 -10.35
C PHE A 94 27.49 5.82 -11.55
N ARG A 95 28.53 6.09 -12.34
CA ARG A 95 28.44 6.77 -13.62
C ARG A 95 28.56 5.74 -14.73
N PHE A 96 27.49 5.53 -15.49
CA PHE A 96 27.47 4.67 -16.68
C PHE A 96 26.73 5.35 -17.83
N TRP A 97 27.05 4.93 -19.04
CA TRP A 97 26.43 5.48 -20.24
C TRP A 97 24.92 5.24 -20.24
N GLY A 98 24.16 6.29 -20.52
CA GLY A 98 22.69 6.19 -20.58
C GLY A 98 21.97 6.19 -19.22
N ARG A 99 22.66 6.38 -18.09
CA ARG A 99 22.11 6.34 -16.74
C ARG A 99 20.81 7.15 -16.58
N ASP A 100 20.87 8.42 -16.95
CA ASP A 100 19.73 9.32 -16.74
C ASP A 100 18.61 9.03 -17.74
N SER A 101 18.95 8.74 -18.99
CA SER A 101 17.99 8.31 -20.02
C SER A 101 17.28 7.02 -19.63
N LEU A 102 18.01 6.02 -19.11
CA LEU A 102 17.44 4.76 -18.65
C LEU A 102 16.43 4.99 -17.51
N LEU A 103 16.80 5.84 -16.54
CA LEU A 103 15.92 6.17 -15.41
C LEU A 103 14.63 6.86 -15.88
N TYR A 104 14.74 7.83 -16.79
CA TYR A 104 13.56 8.52 -17.34
C TYR A 104 12.68 7.61 -18.19
N VAL A 105 13.25 6.80 -19.08
CA VAL A 105 12.49 5.81 -19.85
C VAL A 105 11.75 4.84 -18.94
N TYR A 106 12.42 4.38 -17.88
CA TYR A 106 11.84 3.47 -16.91
C TYR A 106 10.66 4.12 -16.15
N LEU A 107 10.80 5.38 -15.74
CA LEU A 107 9.71 6.15 -15.14
C LEU A 107 8.53 6.33 -16.10
N ILE A 108 8.80 6.71 -17.36
CA ILE A 108 7.75 6.89 -18.36
C ILE A 108 7.02 5.57 -18.62
N MET A 109 7.74 4.47 -18.78
CA MET A 109 7.13 3.14 -18.98
C MET A 109 6.25 2.72 -17.82
N SER A 110 6.63 3.05 -16.57
CA SER A 110 5.79 2.78 -15.41
C SER A 110 4.47 3.55 -15.42
N GLN A 111 4.46 4.78 -15.95
CA GLN A 111 3.25 5.59 -16.06
C GLN A 111 2.33 5.09 -17.18
N VAL A 112 2.90 4.59 -18.27
CA VAL A 112 2.13 3.98 -19.37
C VAL A 112 1.33 2.78 -18.85
N GLY A 113 1.95 1.90 -18.06
CA GLY A 113 1.24 0.78 -17.40
C GLY A 113 0.08 1.25 -16.51
N GLY A 114 0.27 2.29 -15.72
CA GLY A 114 -0.78 2.90 -14.88
C GLY A 114 -1.91 3.54 -15.69
N GLY A 115 -1.61 4.10 -16.87
CA GLY A 115 -2.61 4.71 -17.77
C GLY A 115 -3.57 3.70 -18.42
N PHE A 116 -3.16 2.45 -18.61
CA PHE A 116 -4.02 1.39 -19.13
C PHE A 116 -4.91 0.71 -18.05
N GLY A 117 -4.69 1.00 -16.77
CA GLY A 117 -5.54 0.54 -15.68
C GLY A 117 -5.83 -0.96 -15.73
N ILE A 118 -7.13 -1.31 -15.75
CA ILE A 118 -7.58 -2.71 -15.72
C ILE A 118 -7.10 -3.52 -16.96
N MET A 119 -6.91 -2.88 -18.10
CA MET A 119 -6.44 -3.58 -19.32
C MET A 119 -5.01 -4.11 -19.14
N ALA A 120 -4.12 -3.34 -18.50
CA ALA A 120 -2.78 -3.81 -18.17
C ALA A 120 -2.83 -4.99 -17.20
N THR A 121 -3.72 -4.95 -16.21
CA THR A 121 -3.92 -6.04 -15.26
C THR A 121 -4.44 -7.31 -15.95
N VAL A 122 -5.39 -7.18 -16.88
CA VAL A 122 -5.90 -8.31 -17.68
C VAL A 122 -4.81 -8.89 -18.58
N ALA A 123 -4.01 -8.04 -19.25
CA ALA A 123 -2.91 -8.50 -20.09
C ALA A 123 -1.85 -9.25 -19.25
N LEU A 124 -1.52 -8.73 -18.09
CA LEU A 124 -0.63 -9.40 -17.13
C LEU A 124 -1.21 -10.76 -16.69
N TYR A 125 -2.50 -10.80 -16.37
CA TYR A 125 -3.17 -12.04 -16.00
C TYR A 125 -3.11 -13.10 -17.12
N ILE A 126 -3.37 -12.72 -18.37
CA ILE A 126 -3.24 -13.62 -19.52
C ILE A 126 -1.80 -14.15 -19.66
N PHE A 127 -0.80 -13.29 -19.45
CA PHE A 127 0.60 -13.71 -19.44
C PHE A 127 0.88 -14.72 -18.32
N LEU A 128 0.39 -14.46 -17.11
CA LEU A 128 0.53 -15.36 -15.96
C LEU A 128 -0.17 -16.71 -16.18
N LEU A 129 -1.33 -16.72 -16.84
CA LEU A 129 -2.00 -17.97 -17.24
C LEU A 129 -1.15 -18.81 -18.19
N ARG A 130 -0.45 -18.16 -19.15
CA ARG A 130 0.48 -18.85 -20.04
C ARG A 130 1.66 -19.47 -19.28
N LEU A 131 2.23 -18.73 -18.33
CA LEU A 131 3.27 -19.27 -17.44
C LEU A 131 2.77 -20.47 -16.65
N ASN A 132 1.55 -20.39 -16.12
CA ASN A 132 0.94 -21.51 -15.40
C ASN A 132 0.74 -22.74 -16.30
N ALA A 133 0.35 -22.56 -17.55
CA ALA A 133 0.24 -23.62 -18.54
C ALA A 133 1.61 -24.23 -18.91
N MET A 134 2.71 -23.49 -18.77
CA MET A 134 4.09 -23.97 -18.96
C MET A 134 4.67 -24.67 -17.71
N GLY A 135 3.87 -24.87 -16.65
CA GLY A 135 4.27 -25.57 -15.43
C GLY A 135 4.79 -24.69 -14.31
N VAL A 136 4.77 -23.36 -14.46
CA VAL A 136 5.09 -22.44 -13.36
C VAL A 136 3.85 -22.28 -12.48
N PRO A 137 3.87 -22.66 -11.19
CA PRO A 137 2.68 -22.63 -10.32
C PRO A 137 2.32 -21.18 -9.94
N VAL A 138 1.48 -20.54 -10.75
CA VAL A 138 1.08 -19.14 -10.58
C VAL A 138 -0.28 -19.03 -9.89
N LEU A 139 -1.26 -19.84 -10.33
CA LEU A 139 -2.61 -19.79 -9.79
C LEU A 139 -2.65 -20.32 -8.35
N GLY A 140 -3.36 -19.63 -7.48
CA GLY A 140 -3.46 -19.94 -6.06
C GLY A 140 -2.17 -19.68 -5.26
N ASN A 141 -1.11 -19.19 -5.90
CA ASN A 141 0.19 -18.99 -5.25
C ASN A 141 0.34 -17.54 -4.76
N MET A 142 0.20 -17.32 -3.44
CA MET A 142 0.32 -15.99 -2.84
C MET A 142 1.73 -15.39 -2.96
N PHE A 143 2.79 -16.19 -3.15
CA PHE A 143 4.18 -15.72 -3.22
C PHE A 143 4.53 -15.00 -4.52
N ILE A 144 3.69 -15.11 -5.55
CA ILE A 144 3.86 -14.38 -6.81
C ILE A 144 3.42 -12.91 -6.67
N LEU A 145 2.40 -12.64 -5.86
CA LEU A 145 1.85 -11.30 -5.66
C LEU A 145 2.92 -10.28 -5.19
N PRO A 146 3.77 -10.58 -4.18
CA PRO A 146 4.83 -9.67 -3.75
C PRO A 146 5.79 -9.24 -4.86
N VAL A 147 6.13 -10.16 -5.75
CA VAL A 147 7.04 -9.88 -6.88
C VAL A 147 6.38 -8.92 -7.87
N ILE A 148 5.11 -9.17 -8.18
CA ILE A 148 4.36 -8.34 -9.13
C ILE A 148 4.11 -6.94 -8.54
N TYR A 149 3.66 -6.85 -7.29
CA TYR A 149 3.39 -5.56 -6.65
C TYR A 149 4.67 -4.73 -6.50
N SER A 150 5.78 -5.38 -6.11
CA SER A 150 7.08 -4.71 -6.04
C SER A 150 7.52 -4.21 -7.41
N SER A 151 7.35 -4.99 -8.47
CA SER A 151 7.78 -4.61 -9.82
C SER A 151 7.14 -3.31 -10.32
N GLY A 152 5.86 -3.08 -9.98
CA GLY A 152 5.16 -1.84 -10.30
C GLY A 152 5.67 -0.62 -9.52
N LEU A 153 6.24 -0.83 -8.33
CA LEU A 153 6.78 0.24 -7.49
C LEU A 153 8.23 0.61 -7.84
N VAL A 154 9.02 -0.37 -8.35
CA VAL A 154 10.46 -0.22 -8.55
C VAL A 154 10.83 1.04 -9.34
N PRO A 155 10.19 1.42 -10.46
CA PRO A 155 10.60 2.60 -11.24
C PRO A 155 10.55 3.89 -10.43
N PHE A 156 9.38 4.19 -9.89
CA PHE A 156 9.13 5.43 -9.17
C PHE A 156 9.90 5.49 -7.83
N MET A 157 9.90 4.39 -7.08
CA MET A 157 10.59 4.34 -5.80
C MET A 157 12.11 4.34 -5.95
N THR A 158 12.66 3.79 -7.03
CA THR A 158 14.09 3.88 -7.35
C THR A 158 14.48 5.34 -7.62
N TRP A 159 13.70 6.06 -8.39
CA TRP A 159 13.92 7.48 -8.65
C TRP A 159 13.85 8.31 -7.36
N LEU A 160 12.83 8.07 -6.54
CA LEU A 160 12.64 8.77 -5.27
C LEU A 160 13.82 8.53 -4.32
N LEU A 161 14.21 7.27 -4.14
CA LEU A 161 15.30 6.90 -3.24
C LEU A 161 16.67 7.37 -3.78
N LYS A 162 16.88 7.32 -5.10
CA LYS A 162 18.06 7.91 -5.75
C LYS A 162 18.18 9.40 -5.42
N THR A 163 17.10 10.15 -5.56
CA THR A 163 17.10 11.60 -5.26
C THR A 163 17.48 11.86 -3.80
N TYR A 164 17.03 10.99 -2.89
CA TYR A 164 17.43 11.05 -1.49
C TYR A 164 18.92 10.72 -1.30
N PHE A 165 19.41 9.64 -1.92
CA PHE A 165 20.85 9.27 -1.85
C PHE A 165 21.75 10.34 -2.45
N ASP A 166 21.33 11.04 -3.50
CA ASP A 166 22.07 12.17 -4.08
C ASP A 166 22.24 13.33 -3.09
N SER A 167 21.37 13.43 -2.08
CA SER A 167 21.47 14.45 -1.03
C SER A 167 22.43 14.07 0.10
N LEU A 168 22.79 12.80 0.21
CA LEU A 168 23.73 12.32 1.23
C LEU A 168 25.19 12.62 0.83
N PRO A 169 26.03 13.04 1.78
CA PRO A 169 27.46 13.24 1.56
C PRO A 169 28.13 11.96 1.06
N LYS A 170 29.01 12.07 0.05
CA LYS A 170 29.76 10.93 -0.49
C LYS A 170 30.84 10.41 0.47
N GLU A 171 31.25 11.24 1.38
CA GLU A 171 32.19 10.94 2.45
C GLU A 171 31.75 9.76 3.31
N LEU A 172 30.44 9.50 3.39
CA LEU A 172 29.90 8.32 4.07
C LEU A 172 30.30 7.01 3.36
N ASP A 173 30.25 7.02 2.03
CA ASP A 173 30.68 5.88 1.21
C ASP A 173 32.20 5.70 1.30
N GLU A 174 32.96 6.79 1.19
CA GLU A 174 34.43 6.81 1.22
C GLU A 174 34.95 6.34 2.57
N ALA A 175 34.41 6.83 3.68
CA ALA A 175 34.80 6.40 5.03
C ALA A 175 34.53 4.89 5.21
N ALA A 176 33.37 4.38 4.80
CA ALA A 176 33.06 2.97 4.90
C ALA A 176 33.98 2.11 4.02
N PHE A 177 34.42 2.60 2.85
CA PHE A 177 35.41 1.93 2.02
C PHE A 177 36.77 1.87 2.69
N MET A 178 37.23 2.97 3.32
CA MET A 178 38.49 3.00 4.07
C MET A 178 38.51 2.02 5.24
N ASP A 179 37.31 1.77 5.85
CA ASP A 179 37.14 0.76 6.89
C ASP A 179 37.03 -0.68 6.33
N GLY A 180 37.22 -0.88 5.00
CA GLY A 180 37.21 -2.18 4.35
C GLY A 180 35.80 -2.78 4.15
N ALA A 181 34.74 -1.95 4.22
CA ALA A 181 33.39 -2.43 4.05
C ALA A 181 33.12 -2.88 2.59
N ARG A 182 32.39 -4.00 2.43
CA ARG A 182 31.90 -4.47 1.13
C ARG A 182 30.71 -3.63 0.67
N TRP A 183 30.45 -3.57 -0.63
CA TRP A 183 29.32 -2.83 -1.22
C TRP A 183 27.98 -3.11 -0.54
N SER A 184 27.66 -4.37 -0.26
CA SER A 184 26.43 -4.73 0.46
C SER A 184 26.37 -4.14 1.87
N THR A 185 27.51 -4.06 2.58
CA THR A 185 27.61 -3.43 3.90
C THR A 185 27.37 -1.93 3.80
N ILE A 186 27.98 -1.27 2.81
CA ILE A 186 27.80 0.17 2.57
C ILE A 186 26.31 0.45 2.30
N VAL A 187 25.69 -0.26 1.36
CA VAL A 187 24.30 -0.04 0.95
C VAL A 187 23.35 -0.28 2.13
N PHE A 188 23.42 -1.46 2.77
CA PHE A 188 22.40 -1.87 3.73
C PHE A 188 22.69 -1.48 5.18
N ARG A 189 23.95 -1.25 5.56
CA ARG A 189 24.33 -0.91 6.95
C ARG A 189 24.75 0.54 7.14
N VAL A 190 25.10 1.27 6.08
CA VAL A 190 25.50 2.68 6.19
C VAL A 190 24.46 3.59 5.52
N ILE A 191 24.26 3.45 4.22
CA ILE A 191 23.43 4.38 3.44
C ILE A 191 21.95 4.19 3.72
N LEU A 192 21.44 2.95 3.78
CA LEU A 192 20.03 2.69 4.02
C LEU A 192 19.56 3.17 5.41
N PRO A 193 20.26 2.91 6.53
CA PRO A 193 19.92 3.48 7.83
C PRO A 193 20.03 5.00 7.89
N ALA A 194 21.03 5.61 7.20
CA ALA A 194 21.12 7.06 7.06
C ALA A 194 19.93 7.66 6.30
N SER A 195 19.21 6.82 5.51
CA SER A 195 18.05 7.19 4.69
C SER A 195 16.74 6.71 5.28
N ARG A 196 16.62 6.56 6.59
CA ARG A 196 15.45 6.00 7.27
C ARG A 196 14.12 6.63 6.85
N SER A 197 14.09 7.95 6.61
CA SER A 197 12.85 8.63 6.17
C SER A 197 12.39 8.15 4.79
N ALA A 198 13.31 7.96 3.84
CA ALA A 198 13.01 7.41 2.52
C ALA A 198 12.63 5.93 2.59
N LEU A 199 13.29 5.15 3.46
CA LEU A 199 12.94 3.74 3.69
C LEU A 199 11.51 3.59 4.21
N ILE A 200 11.07 4.45 5.13
CA ILE A 200 9.70 4.45 5.65
C ILE A 200 8.68 4.77 4.54
N ILE A 201 9.02 5.69 3.64
CA ILE A 201 8.17 6.00 2.48
C ILE A 201 8.04 4.78 1.57
N ILE A 202 9.14 4.10 1.24
CA ILE A 202 9.10 2.85 0.44
C ILE A 202 8.24 1.79 1.14
N THR A 203 8.43 1.61 2.45
CA THR A 203 7.64 0.66 3.26
C THR A 203 6.16 0.98 3.20
N LEU A 204 5.78 2.26 3.35
CA LEU A 204 4.40 2.71 3.29
C LEU A 204 3.77 2.42 1.91
N PHE A 205 4.45 2.81 0.83
CA PHE A 205 3.93 2.57 -0.53
C PHE A 205 3.86 1.08 -0.87
N SER A 206 4.85 0.29 -0.44
CA SER A 206 4.84 -1.16 -0.64
C SER A 206 3.69 -1.84 0.12
N PHE A 207 3.44 -1.41 1.36
CA PHE A 207 2.30 -1.88 2.12
C PHE A 207 0.98 -1.51 1.44
N MET A 208 0.79 -0.24 1.07
CA MET A 208 -0.44 0.23 0.45
C MET A 208 -0.72 -0.48 -0.88
N SER A 209 0.32 -0.71 -1.69
CA SER A 209 0.21 -1.44 -2.96
C SER A 209 -0.28 -2.87 -2.77
N ALA A 210 0.19 -3.56 -1.74
CA ALA A 210 -0.18 -4.95 -1.47
C ALA A 210 -1.52 -5.05 -0.71
N TRP A 211 -1.76 -4.14 0.24
CA TRP A 211 -2.93 -4.19 1.12
C TRP A 211 -4.24 -3.89 0.38
N GLY A 212 -4.24 -2.88 -0.48
CA GLY A 212 -5.44 -2.41 -1.19
C GLY A 212 -5.70 -3.14 -2.51
N GLU A 213 -4.79 -4.00 -2.96
CA GLU A 213 -4.94 -4.66 -4.24
C GLU A 213 -5.91 -5.85 -4.14
N PHE A 214 -6.92 -5.83 -5.01
CA PHE A 214 -7.99 -6.83 -5.06
C PHE A 214 -8.02 -7.58 -6.39
N ILE A 215 -7.83 -6.88 -7.51
CA ILE A 215 -8.17 -7.38 -8.85
C ILE A 215 -7.25 -8.55 -9.24
N LEU A 216 -5.96 -8.37 -9.10
CA LEU A 216 -4.99 -9.41 -9.46
C LEU A 216 -5.02 -10.58 -8.49
N ALA A 217 -5.16 -10.32 -7.18
CA ALA A 217 -5.33 -11.36 -6.18
C ALA A 217 -6.55 -12.22 -6.49
N ASN A 218 -7.68 -11.58 -6.87
CA ASN A 218 -8.90 -12.26 -7.25
C ASN A 218 -8.72 -13.10 -8.54
N PHE A 219 -8.07 -12.55 -9.56
CA PHE A 219 -7.79 -13.28 -10.80
C PHE A 219 -6.91 -14.50 -10.58
N LEU A 220 -5.94 -14.40 -9.68
CA LEU A 220 -5.04 -15.52 -9.35
C LEU A 220 -5.64 -16.52 -8.34
N GLY A 221 -6.80 -16.25 -7.81
CA GLY A 221 -7.47 -17.13 -6.81
C GLY A 221 -6.76 -17.11 -5.45
N VAL A 222 -6.13 -15.99 -5.06
CA VAL A 222 -5.47 -15.83 -3.76
C VAL A 222 -6.41 -15.12 -2.81
N SER A 223 -6.82 -15.80 -1.73
CA SER A 223 -7.74 -15.26 -0.73
C SER A 223 -7.07 -14.21 0.15
N THR A 224 -7.07 -12.95 -0.32
CA THR A 224 -6.67 -11.77 0.46
C THR A 224 -7.85 -11.19 1.25
N LEU A 225 -7.55 -10.33 2.22
CA LEU A 225 -8.59 -9.67 3.01
C LEU A 225 -9.50 -8.78 2.14
N ALA A 226 -8.94 -8.09 1.16
CA ALA A 226 -9.73 -7.31 0.19
C ALA A 226 -10.71 -8.21 -0.61
N GLN A 227 -10.26 -9.39 -1.02
CA GLN A 227 -11.11 -10.39 -1.69
C GLN A 227 -12.21 -10.91 -0.76
N TYR A 228 -11.86 -11.28 0.49
CA TYR A 228 -12.83 -11.74 1.48
C TYR A 228 -13.93 -10.70 1.71
N ILE A 229 -13.56 -9.43 1.90
CA ILE A 229 -14.52 -8.33 2.10
C ILE A 229 -15.44 -8.19 0.90
N PHE A 230 -14.89 -8.25 -0.32
CA PHE A 230 -15.69 -8.16 -1.54
C PHE A 230 -16.72 -9.28 -1.63
N TYR A 231 -16.32 -10.53 -1.41
CA TYR A 231 -17.23 -11.67 -1.51
C TYR A 231 -18.25 -11.72 -0.37
N THR A 232 -17.93 -11.25 0.82
CA THR A 232 -18.90 -11.10 1.92
C THR A 232 -19.89 -9.98 1.67
N ALA A 233 -19.49 -8.95 0.88
CA ALA A 233 -20.39 -7.86 0.50
C ALA A 233 -21.32 -8.23 -0.65
N PHE A 234 -20.75 -8.83 -1.69
CA PHE A 234 -21.41 -9.11 -2.98
C PHE A 234 -21.56 -10.61 -3.20
N GLY A 235 -22.12 -11.34 -2.20
CA GLY A 235 -22.45 -12.75 -2.34
C GLY A 235 -23.51 -13.02 -3.42
N ALA A 236 -23.94 -14.28 -3.54
CA ALA A 236 -24.84 -14.73 -4.62
C ALA A 236 -26.20 -13.98 -4.67
N ARG A 237 -26.57 -13.28 -3.61
CA ARG A 237 -27.84 -12.55 -3.48
C ARG A 237 -27.68 -11.02 -3.36
N GLY A 238 -26.49 -10.50 -3.62
CA GLY A 238 -26.18 -9.07 -3.48
C GLY A 238 -25.69 -8.68 -2.08
N LEU A 239 -25.81 -7.40 -1.71
CA LEU A 239 -25.39 -6.89 -0.41
C LEU A 239 -26.38 -7.29 0.69
N GLU A 240 -26.24 -8.51 1.22
CA GLU A 240 -27.19 -9.07 2.21
C GLU A 240 -26.92 -8.60 3.64
N LEU A 241 -25.66 -8.28 3.94
CA LEU A 241 -25.20 -7.95 5.29
C LEU A 241 -24.41 -6.63 5.32
N PRO A 242 -25.06 -5.49 5.03
CA PRO A 242 -24.37 -4.20 4.93
C PRO A 242 -23.66 -3.78 6.22
N ALA A 243 -24.22 -4.15 7.39
CA ALA A 243 -23.59 -3.86 8.67
C ALA A 243 -22.30 -4.70 8.90
N ARG A 244 -22.30 -5.98 8.51
CA ARG A 244 -21.11 -6.85 8.54
C ARG A 244 -20.05 -6.35 7.55
N PHE A 245 -20.46 -5.96 6.35
CA PHE A 245 -19.54 -5.34 5.37
C PHE A 245 -18.89 -4.08 5.92
N ALA A 246 -19.68 -3.22 6.57
CA ALA A 246 -19.16 -2.00 7.19
C ALA A 246 -18.15 -2.32 8.32
N ALA A 247 -18.42 -3.34 9.15
CA ALA A 247 -17.47 -3.79 10.17
C ALA A 247 -16.15 -4.31 9.55
N ASN A 248 -16.24 -5.12 8.49
CA ASN A 248 -15.10 -5.59 7.73
C ASN A 248 -14.28 -4.42 7.15
N ALA A 249 -14.95 -3.41 6.57
CA ALA A 249 -14.29 -2.23 6.00
C ALA A 249 -13.55 -1.41 7.07
N ILE A 250 -14.13 -1.23 8.25
CA ILE A 250 -13.47 -0.56 9.38
C ILE A 250 -12.22 -1.35 9.82
N LEU A 251 -12.35 -2.67 10.00
CA LEU A 251 -11.21 -3.53 10.36
C LEU A 251 -10.10 -3.50 9.29
N PHE A 252 -10.48 -3.47 8.01
CA PHE A 252 -9.53 -3.34 6.89
C PHE A 252 -8.78 -2.01 6.90
N ALA A 253 -9.43 -0.92 7.33
CA ALA A 253 -8.80 0.40 7.38
C ALA A 253 -7.79 0.54 8.52
N ILE A 254 -7.92 -0.21 9.62
CA ILE A 254 -7.07 -0.07 10.81
C ILE A 254 -5.57 -0.19 10.52
N PRO A 255 -5.06 -1.24 9.85
CA PRO A 255 -3.62 -1.35 9.56
C PRO A 255 -3.10 -0.19 8.72
N THR A 256 -3.87 0.26 7.73
CA THR A 256 -3.52 1.41 6.89
C THR A 256 -3.41 2.69 7.70
N ILE A 257 -4.37 2.95 8.59
CA ILE A 257 -4.36 4.11 9.49
C ILE A 257 -3.15 4.06 10.42
N VAL A 258 -2.87 2.91 11.04
CA VAL A 258 -1.73 2.73 11.96
C VAL A 258 -0.41 3.01 11.25
N ILE A 259 -0.20 2.42 10.08
CA ILE A 259 1.03 2.63 9.31
C ILE A 259 1.16 4.09 8.87
N TYR A 260 0.08 4.71 8.42
CA TYR A 260 0.09 6.12 8.03
C TYR A 260 0.43 7.04 9.22
N VAL A 261 -0.18 6.84 10.39
CA VAL A 261 0.11 7.63 11.61
C VAL A 261 1.57 7.49 12.04
N VAL A 262 2.16 6.29 11.90
CA VAL A 262 3.59 6.10 12.16
C VAL A 262 4.46 6.79 11.11
N ALA A 263 4.06 6.72 9.83
CA ALA A 263 4.86 7.24 8.71
C ALA A 263 4.78 8.77 8.56
N GLN A 264 3.68 9.42 8.99
CA GLN A 264 3.41 10.84 8.73
C GLN A 264 4.54 11.79 9.18
N ARG A 265 5.20 11.50 10.31
CA ARG A 265 6.33 12.32 10.81
C ARG A 265 7.54 12.28 9.86
N TYR A 266 7.80 11.14 9.23
CA TYR A 266 8.92 10.95 8.33
C TYR A 266 8.64 11.51 6.93
N ILE A 267 7.39 11.52 6.50
CA ILE A 267 6.96 12.19 5.25
C ILE A 267 7.27 13.69 5.35
N GLY A 268 6.96 14.31 6.50
CA GLY A 268 7.28 15.73 6.74
C GLY A 268 8.78 16.04 6.69
N GLU A 269 9.62 15.15 7.22
CA GLU A 269 11.09 15.29 7.14
C GLU A 269 11.60 15.18 5.69
N ALA A 270 11.12 14.19 4.93
CA ALA A 270 11.52 14.00 3.53
C ALA A 270 11.12 15.19 2.64
N MET A 271 9.94 15.76 2.86
CA MET A 271 9.51 16.96 2.12
C MET A 271 10.36 18.20 2.42
N ARG A 272 10.79 18.36 3.67
CA ARG A 272 11.67 19.48 4.05
C ARG A 272 13.06 19.39 3.39
N MET A 273 13.61 18.18 3.27
CA MET A 273 14.91 17.99 2.61
C MET A 273 14.84 18.25 1.09
N GLY A 274 13.71 18.00 0.45
CA GLY A 274 13.48 18.35 -0.96
C GLY A 274 13.28 19.86 -1.19
N ALA A 275 12.74 20.59 -0.22
CA ALA A 275 12.41 22.01 -0.34
C ALA A 275 13.60 22.96 -0.08
N VAL A 276 14.70 22.50 0.55
CA VAL A 276 15.87 23.34 0.89
C VAL A 276 16.78 23.62 -0.33
N ARG A 277 16.48 23.06 -1.50
CA ARG A 277 17.26 23.25 -2.75
C ARG A 277 16.51 24.06 -3.83
N GLY A 278 15.42 24.74 -3.47
CA GLY A 278 14.72 25.69 -4.35
C GLY A 278 15.05 27.13 -4.01
#